data_a6dce3d0796dc8a271bab0bf7e7d6ee0
#
_entry.id   a6dce3d0796dc8a271bab0bf7e7d6ee0
#
_cell.length_a   1.000
_cell.length_b   1.000
_cell.length_c   1.000
_cell.angle_alpha   90.00
_cell.angle_beta   90.00
_cell.angle_gamma   90.00
#
_symmetry.space_group_name_H-M   'P 1'
#
loop_
_entity.id
_entity.type
_entity.pdbx_description
1 polymer ?
#
loop_
_entity_poly.entity_id
_entity_poly.type
_entity_poly.pdbx_seq_one_letter_code
_entity_poly.pdbx_strand_id
1 'polypeptide(L)'
;MSAKKALFDKKSLALTRAKLRAWWDGEAFDEEAAVAEIEAKLAAEPPANDADDTEAELFDAPAYELPPRLQALAVLWGDDRVRPGDATADKLEPARIGLAPEGVLAVLGPGLAGPMVAVAAAHPGKIEVFEWREETFDALKHGLSQAKLDDRVTASRIDLEAHVFAPGSYDGLLSIDDFAYSGYPPHLAQQIMKCLKPGACAVVECYVGLKSPELATAFASSFAEPQIRAHGDILQFFVDAGLALEEDEDMTDDFLFTARAAFKQLGERLAAAGALEVAVARELAWEAEAWRMRLQLLATRRLERRRFVLRKPAEDQAENANAPAD
;
A
#
# COMPACT_ATOMS: atom_id res chain seq x y z
N MET A 1 29.83 23.87 11.49
CA MET A 1 30.26 23.57 10.12
C MET A 1 29.03 23.28 9.25
N SER A 2 28.88 24.05 8.24
CA SER A 2 27.99 24.07 7.09
C SER A 2 26.64 23.36 7.18
N ALA A 3 25.60 24.19 7.40
CA ALA A 3 24.21 23.86 7.15
C ALA A 3 24.05 23.33 5.70
N LYS A 4 23.53 22.13 5.53
CA LYS A 4 23.04 21.64 4.23
C LYS A 4 21.86 22.53 3.84
N LYS A 5 22.11 23.46 2.93
CA LYS A 5 21.13 24.36 2.35
C LYS A 5 20.00 23.52 1.76
N ALA A 6 18.76 23.69 2.23
CA ALA A 6 17.59 23.14 1.59
C ALA A 6 17.58 23.59 0.12
N LEU A 7 17.67 22.65 -0.81
CA LEU A 7 17.84 22.95 -2.25
C LEU A 7 16.51 23.32 -2.92
N PHE A 8 15.38 23.18 -2.22
CA PHE A 8 14.09 23.63 -2.73
C PHE A 8 13.63 24.85 -1.93
N ASP A 9 13.81 26.03 -2.53
CA ASP A 9 13.13 27.22 -2.08
C ASP A 9 11.62 27.14 -2.34
N LYS A 10 10.85 28.05 -1.77
CA LYS A 10 9.38 28.14 -1.96
C LYS A 10 8.98 28.12 -3.43
N LYS A 11 9.80 28.69 -4.31
CA LYS A 11 9.58 28.77 -5.75
C LYS A 11 9.68 27.38 -6.42
N SER A 12 10.73 26.62 -6.12
CA SER A 12 10.92 25.27 -6.65
C SER A 12 9.81 24.31 -6.22
N LEU A 13 9.35 24.43 -4.97
CA LEU A 13 8.23 23.65 -4.47
C LEU A 13 6.92 23.99 -5.18
N ALA A 14 6.63 25.27 -5.38
CA ALA A 14 5.43 25.73 -6.08
C ALA A 14 5.44 25.30 -7.56
N LEU A 15 6.61 25.35 -8.21
CA LEU A 15 6.79 24.89 -9.58
C LEU A 15 6.54 23.37 -9.72
N THR A 16 7.07 22.58 -8.79
CA THR A 16 6.84 21.14 -8.74
C THR A 16 5.35 20.82 -8.60
N ARG A 17 4.63 21.56 -7.76
CA ARG A 17 3.15 21.43 -7.60
C ARG A 17 2.41 21.75 -8.90
N ALA A 18 2.80 22.85 -9.58
CA ALA A 18 2.17 23.26 -10.83
C ALA A 18 2.39 22.20 -11.92
N LYS A 19 3.61 21.68 -12.05
CA LYS A 19 3.95 20.58 -12.97
C LYS A 19 3.12 19.33 -12.70
N LEU A 20 3.05 18.89 -11.43
CA LEU A 20 2.28 17.71 -11.03
C LEU A 20 0.79 17.87 -11.31
N ARG A 21 0.23 19.07 -11.12
CA ARG A 21 -1.18 19.34 -11.41
C ARG A 21 -1.49 19.29 -12.89
N ALA A 22 -0.78 20.08 -13.72
CA ALA A 22 -0.98 20.10 -15.18
C ALA A 22 -0.82 18.70 -15.77
N TRP A 23 0.18 17.99 -15.33
CA TRP A 23 0.46 16.63 -15.72
C TRP A 23 -0.65 15.63 -15.32
N TRP A 24 -1.23 15.78 -14.12
CA TRP A 24 -2.36 14.95 -13.66
C TRP A 24 -3.65 15.23 -14.44
N ASP A 25 -3.89 16.50 -14.75
CA ASP A 25 -5.08 16.93 -15.49
C ASP A 25 -4.94 16.63 -16.99
N GLY A 26 -3.76 16.16 -17.43
CA GLY A 26 -3.45 15.88 -18.85
C GLY A 26 -3.27 17.14 -19.69
N GLU A 27 -2.98 18.27 -19.02
CA GLU A 27 -2.75 19.55 -19.66
C GLU A 27 -1.28 19.75 -20.04
N ALA A 28 -1.02 20.48 -21.11
CA ALA A 28 0.32 20.89 -21.47
C ALA A 28 0.87 21.88 -20.42
N PHE A 29 2.03 21.58 -19.84
CA PHE A 29 2.65 22.42 -18.82
C PHE A 29 3.49 23.53 -19.46
N ASP A 30 3.10 24.79 -19.24
CA ASP A 30 3.89 25.96 -19.59
C ASP A 30 4.74 26.42 -18.39
N GLU A 31 6.03 26.10 -18.44
CA GLU A 31 6.96 26.39 -17.34
C GLU A 31 7.19 27.89 -17.14
N GLU A 32 7.25 28.67 -18.22
CA GLU A 32 7.50 30.12 -18.14
C GLU A 32 6.29 30.85 -17.52
N ALA A 33 5.08 30.51 -17.93
CA ALA A 33 3.85 31.06 -17.36
C ALA A 33 3.71 30.68 -15.88
N ALA A 34 3.98 29.42 -15.52
CA ALA A 34 3.90 28.93 -14.15
C ALA A 34 4.95 29.61 -13.24
N VAL A 35 6.18 29.81 -13.70
CA VAL A 35 7.22 30.54 -12.96
C VAL A 35 6.81 31.98 -12.71
N ALA A 36 6.29 32.69 -13.71
CA ALA A 36 5.87 34.08 -13.58
C ALA A 36 4.72 34.22 -12.55
N GLU A 37 3.73 33.31 -12.56
CA GLU A 37 2.63 33.31 -11.60
C GLU A 37 3.11 33.03 -10.17
N ILE A 38 4.05 32.08 -9.99
CA ILE A 38 4.64 31.75 -8.70
C ILE A 38 5.45 32.91 -8.14
N GLU A 39 6.26 33.57 -8.94
CA GLU A 39 7.04 34.74 -8.54
C GLU A 39 6.13 35.90 -8.10
N ALA A 40 5.05 36.15 -8.82
CA ALA A 40 4.06 37.16 -8.45
C ALA A 40 3.39 36.85 -7.12
N LYS A 41 3.06 35.58 -6.84
CA LYS A 41 2.47 35.16 -5.57
C LYS A 41 3.45 35.27 -4.40
N LEU A 42 4.70 34.84 -4.58
CA LEU A 42 5.74 34.96 -3.54
C LEU A 42 6.12 36.40 -3.22
N ALA A 43 6.06 37.31 -4.18
CA ALA A 43 6.29 38.73 -3.95
C ALA A 43 5.16 39.42 -3.16
N ALA A 44 3.96 38.83 -3.11
CA ALA A 44 2.80 39.35 -2.39
C ALA A 44 2.70 38.85 -0.93
N GLU A 45 3.54 37.89 -0.49
CA GLU A 45 3.54 37.38 0.88
C GLU A 45 4.29 38.31 1.84
N PRO A 46 3.74 38.61 3.05
CA PRO A 46 4.46 39.37 4.07
C PRO A 46 5.63 38.55 4.65
N PRO A 47 6.72 39.21 5.13
CA PRO A 47 7.89 38.51 5.66
C PRO A 47 7.54 37.70 6.93
N ALA A 48 8.00 36.47 6.99
CA ALA A 48 7.84 35.58 8.14
C ALA A 48 8.65 36.10 9.34
N ASN A 49 8.03 36.16 10.53
CA ASN A 49 8.72 36.46 11.79
C ASN A 49 9.55 35.25 12.24
N ASP A 50 10.83 35.49 12.47
CA ASP A 50 11.74 34.54 13.13
C ASP A 50 11.31 34.36 14.60
N ALA A 51 10.96 33.17 15.00
CA ALA A 51 10.73 32.78 16.38
C ALA A 51 11.86 31.86 16.86
N ASP A 52 12.38 32.28 17.94
CA ASP A 52 13.44 31.88 18.86
C ASP A 52 13.63 30.35 19.05
N ASP A 53 14.88 29.91 18.77
CA ASP A 53 15.37 28.56 19.07
C ASP A 53 15.88 28.49 20.52
N THR A 54 15.17 27.74 21.35
CA THR A 54 15.71 27.31 22.66
C THR A 54 16.02 25.81 22.58
N GLU A 55 17.32 25.51 22.57
CA GLU A 55 17.88 24.17 22.61
C GLU A 55 17.56 23.48 23.95
N ALA A 56 17.03 22.28 23.87
CA ALA A 56 17.07 21.29 24.96
C ALA A 56 17.74 20.02 24.41
N GLU A 57 19.03 19.87 24.71
CA GLU A 57 19.75 18.61 24.46
C GLU A 57 19.27 17.53 25.43
N LEU A 58 18.44 16.60 24.93
CA LEU A 58 18.24 15.29 25.51
C LEU A 58 18.87 14.28 24.56
N PHE A 59 19.81 13.47 25.06
CA PHE A 59 20.39 12.34 24.36
C PHE A 59 19.31 11.28 24.14
N ASP A 60 18.51 11.44 23.08
CA ASP A 60 17.64 10.40 22.57
C ASP A 60 18.42 9.56 21.53
N ALA A 61 18.17 8.25 21.55
CA ALA A 61 18.59 7.38 20.45
C ALA A 61 18.09 8.00 19.14
N PRO A 62 18.88 7.94 18.04
CA PRO A 62 18.48 8.59 16.79
C PRO A 62 17.06 8.15 16.44
N ALA A 63 16.17 9.13 16.33
CA ALA A 63 14.77 8.87 15.96
C ALA A 63 14.77 8.06 14.65
N TYR A 64 13.95 7.02 14.57
CA TYR A 64 13.83 6.23 13.36
C TYR A 64 13.37 7.15 12.22
N GLU A 65 14.18 7.23 11.18
CA GLU A 65 13.87 8.02 9.99
C GLU A 65 13.47 7.09 8.85
N LEU A 66 12.28 7.34 8.29
CA LEU A 66 11.82 6.60 7.12
C LEU A 66 12.81 6.77 5.95
N PRO A 67 13.13 5.69 5.21
CA PRO A 67 13.86 5.81 3.95
C PRO A 67 13.19 6.82 3.00
N PRO A 68 13.96 7.54 2.17
CA PRO A 68 13.43 8.62 1.31
C PRO A 68 12.24 8.19 0.44
N ARG A 69 12.25 6.96 -0.06
CA ARG A 69 11.15 6.40 -0.85
C ARG A 69 9.88 6.23 -0.04
N LEU A 70 9.98 5.72 1.19
CA LEU A 70 8.82 5.55 2.06
C LEU A 70 8.26 6.89 2.52
N GLN A 71 9.13 7.88 2.77
CA GLN A 71 8.70 9.26 3.01
C GLN A 71 7.93 9.83 1.81
N ALA A 72 8.44 9.61 0.59
CA ALA A 72 7.78 10.04 -0.64
C ALA A 72 6.40 9.39 -0.82
N LEU A 73 6.28 8.08 -0.57
CA LEU A 73 4.99 7.36 -0.64
C LEU A 73 4.01 7.84 0.44
N ALA A 74 4.46 8.08 1.67
CA ALA A 74 3.64 8.64 2.74
C ALA A 74 3.15 10.05 2.39
N VAL A 75 3.97 10.90 1.75
CA VAL A 75 3.55 12.19 1.23
C VAL A 75 2.57 12.04 0.07
N LEU A 76 2.80 11.09 -0.84
CA LEU A 76 1.95 10.87 -2.01
C LEU A 76 0.56 10.38 -1.63
N TRP A 77 0.44 9.42 -0.72
CA TRP A 77 -0.82 8.76 -0.39
C TRP A 77 -1.43 9.18 0.94
N GLY A 78 -0.63 9.69 1.88
CA GLY A 78 -1.07 10.05 3.23
C GLY A 78 -1.28 8.82 4.12
N ASP A 79 -1.71 9.06 5.34
CA ASP A 79 -2.14 8.07 6.32
C ASP A 79 -1.17 6.89 6.54
N ASP A 80 0.13 7.16 6.43
CA ASP A 80 1.19 6.15 6.57
C ASP A 80 0.97 4.94 5.65
N ARG A 81 0.88 5.20 4.32
CA ARG A 81 0.57 4.21 3.27
C ARG A 81 1.59 4.20 2.15
N VAL A 82 1.79 3.03 1.54
CA VAL A 82 2.60 2.87 0.32
C VAL A 82 1.77 2.86 -0.97
N ARG A 83 0.44 2.92 -0.86
CA ARG A 83 -0.52 2.85 -1.98
C ARG A 83 -1.79 3.63 -1.67
N PRO A 84 -2.63 3.94 -2.69
CA PRO A 84 -3.97 4.49 -2.47
C PRO A 84 -4.80 3.62 -1.54
N GLY A 85 -5.54 4.24 -0.66
CA GLY A 85 -6.44 3.59 0.28
C GLY A 85 -7.00 4.59 1.29
N ASP A 86 -7.93 4.16 2.12
CA ASP A 86 -8.44 4.96 3.22
C ASP A 86 -8.76 4.08 4.46
N ALA A 87 -8.70 4.71 5.62
CA ALA A 87 -8.93 4.02 6.88
C ALA A 87 -10.37 3.49 7.05
N THR A 88 -11.34 4.04 6.33
CA THR A 88 -12.74 3.56 6.40
C THR A 88 -12.86 2.21 5.70
N ALA A 89 -12.27 2.07 4.52
CA ALA A 89 -12.23 0.80 3.80
C ALA A 89 -11.50 -0.28 4.61
N ASP A 90 -10.31 0.03 5.15
CA ASP A 90 -9.56 -0.94 5.95
C ASP A 90 -10.32 -1.45 7.18
N LYS A 91 -11.10 -0.59 7.85
CA LYS A 91 -11.93 -0.99 8.99
C LYS A 91 -13.04 -1.99 8.63
N LEU A 92 -13.42 -2.08 7.37
CA LEU A 92 -14.45 -3.01 6.91
C LEU A 92 -13.91 -4.42 6.66
N GLU A 93 -12.61 -4.60 6.48
CA GLU A 93 -12.02 -5.89 6.12
C GLU A 93 -12.26 -7.01 7.15
N PRO A 94 -12.15 -6.81 8.48
CA PRO A 94 -12.49 -7.86 9.45
C PRO A 94 -13.93 -8.33 9.35
N ALA A 95 -14.88 -7.40 9.08
CA ALA A 95 -16.29 -7.75 8.90
C ALA A 95 -16.54 -8.49 7.58
N ARG A 96 -15.84 -8.11 6.51
CA ARG A 96 -15.89 -8.79 5.20
C ARG A 96 -15.41 -10.25 5.31
N ILE A 97 -14.35 -10.48 6.07
CA ILE A 97 -13.83 -11.81 6.36
C ILE A 97 -14.80 -12.61 7.24
N GLY A 98 -15.72 -11.96 7.93
CA GLY A 98 -16.62 -12.58 8.91
C GLY A 98 -15.89 -13.00 10.18
N LEU A 99 -14.85 -12.25 10.56
CA LEU A 99 -13.94 -12.56 11.66
C LEU A 99 -14.64 -12.36 13.01
N ALA A 100 -14.60 -13.38 13.88
CA ALA A 100 -15.05 -13.25 15.26
C ALA A 100 -14.15 -12.28 16.05
N PRO A 101 -14.66 -11.58 17.07
CA PRO A 101 -13.88 -10.58 17.81
C PRO A 101 -12.56 -11.11 18.41
N GLU A 102 -12.53 -12.37 18.82
CA GLU A 102 -11.35 -13.04 19.40
C GLU A 102 -10.51 -13.80 18.36
N GLY A 103 -10.95 -13.82 17.09
CA GLY A 103 -10.27 -14.53 16.00
C GLY A 103 -8.88 -13.99 15.74
N VAL A 104 -8.00 -14.83 15.21
CA VAL A 104 -6.64 -14.47 14.81
C VAL A 104 -6.65 -14.13 13.33
N LEU A 105 -6.30 -12.89 12.98
CA LEU A 105 -6.19 -12.41 11.60
C LEU A 105 -4.74 -12.47 11.12
N ALA A 106 -4.51 -13.09 9.98
CA ALA A 106 -3.26 -12.94 9.24
C ALA A 106 -3.38 -11.80 8.21
N VAL A 107 -2.37 -10.95 8.10
CA VAL A 107 -2.32 -9.91 7.06
C VAL A 107 -0.99 -9.97 6.33
N LEU A 108 -1.04 -10.15 5.01
CA LEU A 108 0.11 -10.18 4.12
C LEU A 108 0.23 -8.86 3.36
N GLY A 109 1.43 -8.33 3.25
CA GLY A 109 1.77 -7.19 2.40
C GLY A 109 1.10 -5.84 2.75
N PRO A 110 0.85 -5.49 4.03
CA PRO A 110 0.16 -4.25 4.36
C PRO A 110 0.92 -2.99 3.93
N GLY A 111 2.24 -3.07 3.89
CA GLY A 111 3.11 -1.92 3.68
C GLY A 111 3.43 -1.21 4.98
N LEU A 112 3.10 0.09 5.08
CA LEU A 112 3.27 0.87 6.31
C LEU A 112 2.15 0.61 7.33
N ALA A 113 2.25 1.23 8.52
CA ALA A 113 1.38 0.91 9.65
C ALA A 113 -0.06 1.44 9.52
N GLY A 114 -0.32 2.45 8.69
CA GLY A 114 -1.63 3.09 8.58
C GLY A 114 -2.81 2.12 8.38
N PRO A 115 -2.75 1.19 7.41
CA PRO A 115 -3.79 0.18 7.23
C PRO A 115 -3.99 -0.69 8.48
N MET A 116 -2.91 -1.07 9.16
CA MET A 116 -2.99 -1.92 10.34
C MET A 116 -3.58 -1.22 11.54
N VAL A 117 -3.31 0.08 11.70
CA VAL A 117 -3.97 0.91 12.73
C VAL A 117 -5.49 0.92 12.52
N ALA A 118 -5.94 1.04 11.28
CA ALA A 118 -7.36 1.04 10.94
C ALA A 118 -8.02 -0.34 11.18
N VAL A 119 -7.37 -1.42 10.72
CA VAL A 119 -7.83 -2.81 10.94
C VAL A 119 -7.89 -3.13 12.42
N ALA A 120 -6.84 -2.80 13.21
CA ALA A 120 -6.79 -3.04 14.64
C ALA A 120 -7.83 -2.24 15.44
N ALA A 121 -8.27 -1.09 14.93
CA ALA A 121 -9.36 -0.33 15.54
C ALA A 121 -10.73 -1.02 15.37
N ALA A 122 -10.90 -1.81 14.31
CA ALA A 122 -12.13 -2.53 14.01
C ALA A 122 -12.13 -3.99 14.54
N HIS A 123 -10.95 -4.58 14.74
CA HIS A 123 -10.81 -5.96 15.20
C HIS A 123 -10.03 -6.01 16.52
N PRO A 124 -10.68 -6.41 17.63
CA PRO A 124 -10.03 -6.43 18.96
C PRO A 124 -9.09 -7.64 19.17
N GLY A 125 -9.18 -8.67 18.34
CA GLY A 125 -8.37 -9.88 18.43
C GLY A 125 -6.91 -9.68 18.04
N LYS A 126 -6.17 -10.78 17.95
CA LYS A 126 -4.76 -10.78 17.53
C LYS A 126 -4.64 -10.64 16.03
N ILE A 127 -3.62 -9.89 15.61
CA ILE A 127 -3.27 -9.70 14.20
C ILE A 127 -1.80 -10.10 14.02
N GLU A 128 -1.54 -11.03 13.11
CA GLU A 128 -0.20 -11.39 12.68
C GLU A 128 0.06 -10.84 11.29
N VAL A 129 1.06 -9.98 11.18
CA VAL A 129 1.38 -9.25 9.95
C VAL A 129 2.65 -9.83 9.33
N PHE A 130 2.60 -10.07 8.04
CA PHE A 130 3.68 -10.63 7.25
C PHE A 130 4.06 -9.67 6.14
N GLU A 131 5.23 -9.04 6.26
CA GLU A 131 5.73 -8.08 5.27
C GLU A 131 6.95 -8.68 4.57
N TRP A 132 6.91 -8.72 3.25
CA TRP A 132 7.98 -9.28 2.44
C TRP A 132 9.00 -8.24 1.95
N ARG A 133 8.62 -6.97 1.93
CA ARG A 133 9.49 -5.87 1.51
C ARG A 133 10.40 -5.46 2.66
N GLU A 134 11.70 -5.57 2.45
CA GLU A 134 12.70 -5.28 3.49
C GLU A 134 12.60 -3.85 4.01
N GLU A 135 12.56 -2.87 3.09
CA GLU A 135 12.52 -1.45 3.46
C GLU A 135 11.25 -1.08 4.24
N THR A 136 10.11 -1.72 3.94
CA THR A 136 8.85 -1.42 4.64
C THR A 136 8.71 -2.13 5.97
N PHE A 137 9.38 -3.27 6.18
CA PHE A 137 9.23 -4.06 7.39
C PHE A 137 9.66 -3.29 8.66
N ASP A 138 10.82 -2.64 8.62
CA ASP A 138 11.31 -1.86 9.76
C ASP A 138 10.43 -0.63 10.02
N ALA A 139 9.97 0.03 8.95
CA ALA A 139 9.04 1.14 9.02
C ALA A 139 7.68 0.72 9.61
N LEU A 140 7.16 -0.43 9.16
CA LEU A 140 5.93 -1.03 9.70
C LEU A 140 6.04 -1.28 11.20
N LYS A 141 7.10 -1.94 11.64
CA LYS A 141 7.35 -2.21 13.08
C LYS A 141 7.39 -0.93 13.89
N HIS A 142 8.14 0.07 13.41
CA HIS A 142 8.22 1.35 14.08
C HIS A 142 6.85 2.01 14.18
N GLY A 143 6.07 2.07 13.09
CA GLY A 143 4.74 2.65 13.08
C GLY A 143 3.74 1.92 14.00
N LEU A 144 3.79 0.58 14.06
CA LEU A 144 2.97 -0.20 14.98
C LEU A 144 3.30 0.11 16.46
N SER A 145 4.57 0.25 16.79
CA SER A 145 5.02 0.61 18.14
C SER A 145 4.59 2.05 18.51
N GLN A 146 4.73 3.01 17.59
CA GLN A 146 4.22 4.38 17.78
C GLN A 146 2.69 4.40 18.01
N ALA A 147 1.96 3.52 17.35
CA ALA A 147 0.51 3.35 17.53
C ALA A 147 0.16 2.54 18.78
N LYS A 148 1.14 2.04 19.55
CA LYS A 148 0.95 1.22 20.76
C LYS A 148 0.14 -0.05 20.48
N LEU A 149 0.46 -0.73 19.38
CA LEU A 149 -0.21 -1.94 18.94
C LEU A 149 0.60 -3.23 19.21
N ASP A 150 1.80 -3.13 19.78
CA ASP A 150 2.74 -4.25 19.99
C ASP A 150 2.14 -5.43 20.77
N ASP A 151 1.18 -5.18 21.64
CA ASP A 151 0.52 -6.23 22.45
C ASP A 151 -0.45 -7.10 21.63
N ARG A 152 -0.93 -6.60 20.49
CA ARG A 152 -1.98 -7.24 19.68
C ARG A 152 -1.57 -7.52 18.24
N VAL A 153 -0.63 -6.75 17.72
CA VAL A 153 -0.17 -6.83 16.33
C VAL A 153 1.29 -7.24 16.34
N THR A 154 1.58 -8.43 15.84
CA THR A 154 2.96 -8.91 15.67
C THR A 154 3.34 -8.84 14.21
N ALA A 155 4.54 -8.35 13.88
CA ALA A 155 5.04 -8.25 12.52
C ALA A 155 6.23 -9.19 12.31
N SER A 156 6.22 -9.92 11.20
CA SER A 156 7.30 -10.81 10.77
C SER A 156 7.69 -10.51 9.32
N ARG A 157 9.00 -10.51 9.03
CA ARG A 157 9.49 -10.46 7.66
C ARG A 157 9.46 -11.86 7.06
N ILE A 158 8.94 -12.00 5.86
CA ILE A 158 8.85 -13.29 5.16
C ILE A 158 9.41 -13.18 3.74
N ASP A 159 9.70 -14.32 3.17
CA ASP A 159 9.90 -14.51 1.74
C ASP A 159 8.64 -15.15 1.15
N LEU A 160 7.97 -14.47 0.21
CA LEU A 160 6.73 -14.96 -0.40
C LEU A 160 6.89 -16.32 -1.10
N GLU A 161 8.09 -16.62 -1.57
CA GLU A 161 8.38 -17.83 -2.33
C GLU A 161 8.70 -19.04 -1.44
N ALA A 162 9.14 -18.79 -0.20
CA ALA A 162 9.67 -19.82 0.68
C ALA A 162 8.93 -19.97 2.01
N HIS A 163 8.13 -18.96 2.40
CA HIS A 163 7.47 -19.00 3.70
C HIS A 163 6.44 -20.11 3.81
N VAL A 164 6.47 -20.83 4.92
CA VAL A 164 5.56 -21.93 5.22
C VAL A 164 4.78 -21.62 6.48
N PHE A 165 3.49 -21.34 6.31
CA PHE A 165 2.59 -21.09 7.46
C PHE A 165 2.26 -22.35 8.25
N ALA A 166 2.04 -22.17 9.53
CA ALA A 166 1.50 -23.24 10.38
C ALA A 166 0.05 -23.59 9.94
N PRO A 167 -0.31 -24.88 9.87
CA PRO A 167 -1.63 -25.29 9.42
C PRO A 167 -2.73 -24.85 10.39
N GLY A 168 -3.87 -24.37 9.85
CA GLY A 168 -5.07 -24.08 10.63
C GLY A 168 -4.87 -23.03 11.73
N SER A 169 -3.97 -22.07 11.53
CA SER A 169 -3.61 -21.10 12.55
C SER A 169 -4.52 -19.88 12.59
N TYR A 170 -5.18 -19.55 11.47
CA TYR A 170 -5.88 -18.27 11.32
C TYR A 170 -7.37 -18.45 11.09
N ASP A 171 -8.15 -17.58 11.74
CA ASP A 171 -9.59 -17.46 11.59
C ASP A 171 -9.97 -16.62 10.37
N GLY A 172 -9.01 -15.87 9.82
CA GLY A 172 -9.14 -15.09 8.60
C GLY A 172 -7.79 -14.63 8.06
N LEU A 173 -7.76 -14.26 6.78
CA LEU A 173 -6.56 -13.77 6.12
C LEU A 173 -6.90 -12.62 5.17
N LEU A 174 -6.05 -11.59 5.17
CA LEU A 174 -6.05 -10.51 4.21
C LEU A 174 -4.70 -10.49 3.48
N SER A 175 -4.71 -10.60 2.14
CA SER A 175 -3.51 -10.48 1.30
C SER A 175 -3.65 -9.30 0.35
N ILE A 176 -2.68 -8.39 0.37
CA ILE A 176 -2.76 -7.14 -0.38
C ILE A 176 -1.55 -6.99 -1.29
N ASP A 177 -1.79 -7.15 -2.59
CA ASP A 177 -0.83 -7.03 -3.68
C ASP A 177 0.19 -8.19 -3.80
N ASP A 178 0.23 -9.15 -2.89
CA ASP A 178 1.26 -10.19 -2.85
C ASP A 178 1.30 -11.03 -4.13
N PHE A 179 0.15 -11.37 -4.69
CA PHE A 179 0.04 -12.12 -5.96
C PHE A 179 0.62 -11.35 -7.16
N ALA A 180 0.65 -10.02 -7.09
CA ALA A 180 1.24 -9.19 -8.14
C ALA A 180 2.78 -9.20 -8.11
N TYR A 181 3.38 -9.69 -7.02
CA TYR A 181 4.83 -9.72 -6.83
C TYR A 181 5.40 -11.13 -6.62
N SER A 182 4.57 -12.11 -6.30
CA SER A 182 5.04 -13.49 -6.16
C SER A 182 5.48 -14.07 -7.50
N GLY A 183 6.68 -14.61 -7.55
CA GLY A 183 7.21 -15.38 -8.67
C GLY A 183 6.59 -16.77 -8.77
N TYR A 184 6.04 -17.30 -7.63
CA TYR A 184 5.39 -18.59 -7.55
C TYR A 184 4.01 -18.55 -6.88
N PRO A 185 3.01 -17.90 -7.49
CA PRO A 185 1.65 -17.74 -6.93
C PRO A 185 0.96 -19.05 -6.49
N PRO A 186 1.16 -20.22 -7.15
CA PRO A 186 0.59 -21.47 -6.67
C PRO A 186 1.02 -21.84 -5.25
N HIS A 187 2.29 -21.60 -4.88
CA HIS A 187 2.77 -21.80 -3.52
C HIS A 187 2.01 -20.87 -2.54
N LEU A 188 1.91 -19.59 -2.86
CA LEU A 188 1.21 -18.61 -2.01
C LEU A 188 -0.26 -19.01 -1.80
N ALA A 189 -0.98 -19.42 -2.86
CA ALA A 189 -2.36 -19.90 -2.75
C ALA A 189 -2.47 -21.15 -1.85
N GLN A 190 -1.53 -22.11 -2.00
CA GLN A 190 -1.46 -23.29 -1.14
C GLN A 190 -1.17 -22.94 0.32
N GLN A 191 -0.31 -21.97 0.58
CA GLN A 191 0.00 -21.52 1.94
C GLN A 191 -1.21 -20.81 2.59
N ILE A 192 -1.97 -20.02 1.82
CA ILE A 192 -3.24 -19.43 2.29
C ILE A 192 -4.23 -20.54 2.66
N MET A 193 -4.46 -21.50 1.77
CA MET A 193 -5.34 -22.63 2.05
C MET A 193 -4.91 -23.41 3.29
N LYS A 194 -3.61 -23.67 3.44
CA LYS A 194 -3.05 -24.43 4.57
C LYS A 194 -3.24 -23.73 5.89
N CYS A 195 -2.97 -22.42 5.97
CA CYS A 195 -2.94 -21.68 7.22
C CYS A 195 -4.34 -21.33 7.77
N LEU A 196 -5.35 -21.27 6.91
CA LEU A 196 -6.73 -21.03 7.33
C LEU A 196 -7.27 -22.22 8.12
N LYS A 197 -8.09 -21.95 9.13
CA LYS A 197 -8.95 -22.95 9.79
C LYS A 197 -10.04 -23.40 8.83
N PRO A 198 -10.60 -24.63 8.97
CA PRO A 198 -11.76 -25.07 8.19
C PRO A 198 -12.91 -24.05 8.29
N GLY A 199 -13.50 -23.68 7.16
CA GLY A 199 -14.56 -22.68 7.07
C GLY A 199 -14.10 -21.21 7.15
N ALA A 200 -12.82 -20.95 7.41
CA ALA A 200 -12.29 -19.58 7.47
C ALA A 200 -12.18 -18.95 6.08
N CYS A 201 -12.24 -17.61 6.07
CA CYS A 201 -12.24 -16.80 4.86
C CYS A 201 -10.90 -16.10 4.65
N ALA A 202 -10.47 -15.96 3.39
CA ALA A 202 -9.41 -15.04 2.97
C ALA A 202 -9.97 -13.99 2.01
N VAL A 203 -9.51 -12.77 2.15
CA VAL A 203 -9.68 -11.70 1.16
C VAL A 203 -8.34 -11.45 0.49
N VAL A 204 -8.31 -11.56 -0.83
CA VAL A 204 -7.11 -11.31 -1.64
C VAL A 204 -7.38 -10.15 -2.58
N GLU A 205 -6.60 -9.09 -2.44
CA GLU A 205 -6.60 -7.98 -3.39
C GLU A 205 -5.32 -8.00 -4.24
N CYS A 206 -5.46 -7.94 -5.54
CA CYS A 206 -4.31 -7.88 -6.43
C CYS A 206 -4.61 -7.18 -7.75
N TYR A 207 -3.55 -6.90 -8.49
CA TYR A 207 -3.66 -6.47 -9.87
C TYR A 207 -3.69 -7.69 -10.79
N VAL A 208 -4.58 -7.63 -11.80
CA VAL A 208 -4.65 -8.60 -12.88
C VAL A 208 -4.57 -7.90 -14.23
N GLY A 209 -4.00 -8.54 -15.22
CA GLY A 209 -3.85 -7.96 -16.55
C GLY A 209 -2.99 -8.83 -17.45
N LEU A 210 -2.87 -8.43 -18.71
CA LEU A 210 -1.96 -9.08 -19.64
C LEU A 210 -0.55 -8.48 -19.49
N LYS A 211 0.46 -9.35 -19.58
CA LYS A 211 1.86 -8.91 -19.51
C LYS A 211 2.16 -7.96 -20.68
N SER A 212 2.68 -6.76 -20.37
CA SER A 212 3.06 -5.77 -21.36
C SER A 212 4.26 -4.94 -20.87
N PRO A 213 5.04 -4.32 -21.79
CA PRO A 213 6.18 -3.47 -21.40
C PRO A 213 5.78 -2.29 -20.52
N GLU A 214 4.59 -1.74 -20.71
CA GLU A 214 4.10 -0.61 -19.91
C GLU A 214 3.87 -0.99 -18.45
N LEU A 215 3.59 -2.25 -18.15
CA LEU A 215 3.48 -2.73 -16.77
C LEU A 215 4.81 -2.57 -16.01
N ALA A 216 5.94 -2.86 -16.65
CA ALA A 216 7.25 -2.68 -16.02
C ALA A 216 7.47 -1.22 -15.61
N THR A 217 7.12 -0.25 -16.45
CA THR A 217 7.20 1.18 -16.14
C THR A 217 6.21 1.58 -15.05
N ALA A 218 4.96 1.12 -15.14
CA ALA A 218 3.91 1.41 -14.16
C ALA A 218 4.22 0.89 -12.75
N PHE A 219 5.04 -0.15 -12.67
CA PHE A 219 5.49 -0.75 -11.40
C PHE A 219 6.96 -0.49 -11.09
N ALA A 220 7.62 0.42 -11.82
CA ALA A 220 9.02 0.78 -11.58
C ALA A 220 9.27 1.37 -10.19
N SER A 221 8.25 1.95 -9.58
CA SER A 221 8.25 2.39 -8.18
C SER A 221 8.18 1.25 -7.17
N SER A 222 7.81 0.04 -7.61
CA SER A 222 7.59 -1.10 -6.74
C SER A 222 8.90 -1.63 -6.16
N PHE A 223 8.81 -2.27 -5.00
CA PHE A 223 9.94 -2.84 -4.26
C PHE A 223 10.48 -4.14 -4.88
N ALA A 224 9.77 -4.70 -5.86
CA ALA A 224 10.14 -5.89 -6.58
C ALA A 224 9.62 -5.84 -8.02
N GLU A 225 10.12 -6.74 -8.86
CA GLU A 225 9.62 -6.89 -10.24
C GLU A 225 8.17 -7.38 -10.23
N PRO A 226 7.25 -6.70 -10.94
CA PRO A 226 5.85 -7.11 -10.97
C PRO A 226 5.67 -8.42 -11.74
N GLN A 227 4.88 -9.32 -11.16
CA GLN A 227 4.52 -10.61 -11.70
C GLN A 227 3.03 -10.66 -12.05
N ILE A 228 2.56 -9.67 -12.80
CA ILE A 228 1.14 -9.55 -13.17
C ILE A 228 0.72 -10.78 -14.00
N ARG A 229 -0.42 -11.36 -13.63
CA ARG A 229 -1.03 -12.53 -14.26
C ARG A 229 -2.39 -12.16 -14.84
N ALA A 230 -2.86 -12.95 -15.80
CA ALA A 230 -4.22 -12.84 -16.27
C ALA A 230 -5.21 -13.22 -15.16
N HIS A 231 -6.41 -12.63 -15.19
CA HIS A 231 -7.46 -12.90 -14.20
C HIS A 231 -7.76 -14.40 -14.05
N GLY A 232 -7.91 -15.12 -15.18
CA GLY A 232 -8.16 -16.58 -15.17
C GLY A 232 -7.04 -17.39 -14.54
N ASP A 233 -5.76 -16.98 -14.69
CA ASP A 233 -4.65 -17.67 -14.07
C ASP A 233 -4.69 -17.55 -12.54
N ILE A 234 -5.03 -16.36 -12.02
CA ILE A 234 -5.18 -16.14 -10.58
C ILE A 234 -6.31 -17.01 -10.01
N LEU A 235 -7.47 -17.04 -10.68
CA LEU A 235 -8.58 -17.92 -10.27
C LEU A 235 -8.16 -19.39 -10.26
N GLN A 236 -7.41 -19.84 -11.26
CA GLN A 236 -6.96 -21.22 -11.33
C GLN A 236 -6.03 -21.60 -10.16
N PHE A 237 -5.16 -20.68 -9.71
CA PHE A 237 -4.30 -20.93 -8.54
C PHE A 237 -5.11 -21.16 -7.26
N PHE A 238 -6.22 -20.43 -7.07
CA PHE A 238 -7.10 -20.63 -5.92
C PHE A 238 -7.82 -21.98 -5.99
N VAL A 239 -8.36 -22.33 -7.16
CA VAL A 239 -9.04 -23.61 -7.40
C VAL A 239 -8.06 -24.77 -7.17
N ASP A 240 -6.86 -24.71 -7.74
CA ASP A 240 -5.84 -25.76 -7.60
C ASP A 240 -5.34 -25.89 -6.15
N ALA A 241 -5.39 -24.82 -5.36
CA ALA A 241 -5.11 -24.86 -3.93
C ALA A 241 -6.27 -25.44 -3.09
N GLY A 242 -7.47 -25.61 -3.67
CA GLY A 242 -8.65 -26.09 -2.98
C GLY A 242 -9.46 -25.03 -2.24
N LEU A 243 -9.23 -23.74 -2.55
CA LEU A 243 -10.02 -22.62 -2.03
C LEU A 243 -11.33 -22.49 -2.83
N ALA A 244 -12.44 -22.32 -2.15
CA ALA A 244 -13.74 -22.01 -2.78
C ALA A 244 -13.83 -20.49 -3.01
N LEU A 245 -14.09 -20.08 -4.23
CA LEU A 245 -14.33 -18.66 -4.59
C LEU A 245 -15.78 -18.32 -4.20
N GLU A 246 -15.97 -17.31 -3.34
CA GLU A 246 -17.29 -16.77 -2.97
C GLU A 246 -17.62 -15.48 -3.70
N GLU A 247 -16.63 -14.58 -3.85
CA GLU A 247 -16.78 -13.32 -4.57
C GLU A 247 -15.57 -13.03 -5.44
N ASP A 248 -15.82 -12.41 -6.58
CA ASP A 248 -14.81 -11.88 -7.51
C ASP A 248 -15.25 -10.49 -7.95
N GLU A 249 -14.71 -9.47 -7.31
CA GLU A 249 -15.12 -8.09 -7.45
C GLU A 249 -14.09 -7.28 -8.26
N ASP A 250 -14.55 -6.53 -9.27
CA ASP A 250 -13.75 -5.53 -9.95
C ASP A 250 -13.77 -4.21 -9.17
N MET A 251 -12.69 -3.94 -8.46
CA MET A 251 -12.52 -2.73 -7.65
C MET A 251 -11.85 -1.57 -8.40
N THR A 252 -11.67 -1.70 -9.70
CA THR A 252 -10.85 -0.75 -10.48
C THR A 252 -11.36 0.68 -10.37
N ASP A 253 -12.68 0.89 -10.48
CA ASP A 253 -13.25 2.24 -10.44
C ASP A 253 -13.18 2.86 -9.05
N ASP A 254 -13.45 2.09 -8.00
CA ASP A 254 -13.34 2.53 -6.60
C ASP A 254 -11.89 2.85 -6.23
N PHE A 255 -10.96 2.03 -6.69
CA PHE A 255 -9.53 2.27 -6.49
C PHE A 255 -9.07 3.54 -7.22
N LEU A 256 -9.51 3.76 -8.47
CA LEU A 256 -9.24 4.99 -9.22
C LEU A 256 -9.84 6.22 -8.53
N PHE A 257 -11.05 6.11 -8.00
CA PHE A 257 -11.69 7.19 -7.25
C PHE A 257 -10.88 7.56 -6.00
N THR A 258 -10.49 6.55 -5.19
CA THR A 258 -9.68 6.73 -3.98
C THR A 258 -8.30 7.32 -4.31
N ALA A 259 -7.63 6.83 -5.36
CA ALA A 259 -6.34 7.35 -5.79
C ALA A 259 -6.43 8.82 -6.22
N ARG A 260 -7.47 9.20 -6.98
CA ARG A 260 -7.69 10.59 -7.40
C ARG A 260 -8.00 11.50 -6.22
N ALA A 261 -8.79 11.03 -5.25
CA ALA A 261 -9.08 11.78 -4.03
C ALA A 261 -7.80 12.04 -3.21
N ALA A 262 -6.98 11.01 -3.00
CA ALA A 262 -5.70 11.15 -2.32
C ALA A 262 -4.75 12.11 -3.05
N PHE A 263 -4.71 12.04 -4.38
CA PHE A 263 -3.86 12.93 -5.16
C PHE A 263 -4.28 14.40 -5.08
N LYS A 264 -5.59 14.70 -5.04
CA LYS A 264 -6.07 16.08 -4.83
C LYS A 264 -5.56 16.69 -3.51
N GLN A 265 -5.36 15.87 -2.49
CA GLN A 265 -4.83 16.30 -1.19
C GLN A 265 -3.30 16.41 -1.16
N LEU A 266 -2.59 15.95 -2.21
CA LEU A 266 -1.12 15.99 -2.26
C LEU A 266 -0.56 17.40 -2.03
N GLY A 267 -1.22 18.42 -2.59
CA GLY A 267 -0.81 19.81 -2.41
C GLY A 267 -0.80 20.27 -0.95
N GLU A 268 -1.79 19.84 -0.17
CA GLU A 268 -1.90 20.14 1.27
C GLU A 268 -0.84 19.36 2.06
N ARG A 269 -0.62 18.08 1.74
CA ARG A 269 0.42 17.27 2.37
C ARG A 269 1.82 17.80 2.10
N LEU A 270 2.09 18.28 0.87
CA LEU A 270 3.35 18.94 0.52
C LEU A 270 3.53 20.26 1.30
N ALA A 271 2.44 21.00 1.52
CA ALA A 271 2.51 22.22 2.32
C ALA A 271 2.81 21.91 3.80
N ALA A 272 2.19 20.87 4.34
CA ALA A 272 2.42 20.43 5.71
C ALA A 272 3.82 19.84 5.92
N ALA A 273 4.36 19.13 4.95
CA ALA A 273 5.70 18.56 5.00
C ALA A 273 6.81 19.62 4.90
N GLY A 274 6.50 20.83 4.45
CA GLY A 274 7.50 21.90 4.29
C GLY A 274 8.50 21.63 3.17
N ALA A 275 9.78 21.95 3.40
CA ALA A 275 10.85 21.70 2.46
C ALA A 275 11.26 20.21 2.51
N LEU A 276 11.05 19.49 1.42
CA LEU A 276 11.48 18.10 1.32
C LEU A 276 13.00 18.02 1.07
N GLU A 277 13.64 17.01 1.63
CA GLU A 277 15.01 16.66 1.27
C GLU A 277 15.09 16.26 -0.23
N VAL A 278 16.25 16.55 -0.86
CA VAL A 278 16.47 16.27 -2.29
C VAL A 278 16.21 14.80 -2.65
N ALA A 279 16.62 13.88 -1.77
CA ALA A 279 16.40 12.46 -1.97
C ALA A 279 14.90 12.13 -1.98
N VAL A 280 14.14 12.66 -1.03
CA VAL A 280 12.68 12.45 -0.93
C VAL A 280 11.96 13.07 -2.13
N ALA A 281 12.33 14.29 -2.53
CA ALA A 281 11.72 14.95 -3.68
C ALA A 281 11.95 14.19 -5.00
N ARG A 282 13.15 13.60 -5.17
CA ARG A 282 13.45 12.75 -6.32
C ARG A 282 12.61 11.48 -6.33
N GLU A 283 12.52 10.79 -5.19
CA GLU A 283 11.69 9.59 -5.06
C GLU A 283 10.21 9.93 -5.27
N LEU A 284 9.72 11.06 -4.76
CA LEU A 284 8.34 11.49 -4.96
C LEU A 284 8.03 11.73 -6.45
N ALA A 285 8.92 12.37 -7.19
CA ALA A 285 8.74 12.57 -8.63
C ALA A 285 8.70 11.24 -9.40
N TRP A 286 9.57 10.30 -9.01
CA TRP A 286 9.61 8.96 -9.60
C TRP A 286 8.35 8.17 -9.30
N GLU A 287 7.94 8.12 -8.03
CA GLU A 287 6.73 7.44 -7.58
C GLU A 287 5.47 8.01 -8.24
N ALA A 288 5.36 9.34 -8.32
CA ALA A 288 4.24 10.00 -8.95
C ALA A 288 4.11 9.60 -10.43
N GLU A 289 5.22 9.54 -11.18
CA GLU A 289 5.20 9.14 -12.60
C GLU A 289 4.82 7.67 -12.77
N ALA A 290 5.40 6.77 -12.00
CA ALA A 290 5.06 5.34 -12.07
C ALA A 290 3.58 5.10 -11.69
N TRP A 291 3.07 5.78 -10.66
CA TRP A 291 1.67 5.71 -10.27
C TRP A 291 0.73 6.31 -11.33
N ARG A 292 1.11 7.41 -11.98
CA ARG A 292 0.33 7.93 -13.11
C ARG A 292 0.15 6.87 -14.20
N MET A 293 1.25 6.23 -14.59
CA MET A 293 1.23 5.17 -15.60
C MET A 293 0.30 4.02 -15.15
N ARG A 294 0.40 3.60 -13.89
CA ARG A 294 -0.45 2.55 -13.31
C ARG A 294 -1.92 2.92 -13.34
N LEU A 295 -2.28 4.14 -12.90
CA LEU A 295 -3.64 4.63 -12.92
C LEU A 295 -4.19 4.79 -14.35
N GLN A 296 -3.33 5.13 -15.33
CA GLN A 296 -3.71 5.15 -16.74
C GLN A 296 -4.03 3.75 -17.28
N LEU A 297 -3.24 2.74 -16.92
CA LEU A 297 -3.51 1.35 -17.30
C LEU A 297 -4.81 0.84 -16.69
N LEU A 298 -5.10 1.19 -15.43
CA LEU A 298 -6.37 0.89 -14.78
C LEU A 298 -7.55 1.61 -15.46
N ALA A 299 -7.40 2.92 -15.74
CA ALA A 299 -8.46 3.71 -16.40
C ALA A 299 -8.78 3.22 -17.81
N THR A 300 -7.81 2.64 -18.50
CA THR A 300 -7.99 2.03 -19.83
C THR A 300 -8.29 0.55 -19.81
N ARG A 301 -8.53 -0.04 -18.64
CA ARG A 301 -8.81 -1.49 -18.44
C ARG A 301 -7.76 -2.43 -19.02
N ARG A 302 -6.53 -1.98 -19.14
CA ARG A 302 -5.36 -2.82 -19.48
C ARG A 302 -4.75 -3.47 -18.24
N LEU A 303 -5.09 -2.96 -17.07
CA LEU A 303 -4.85 -3.48 -15.74
C LEU A 303 -6.16 -3.35 -14.96
N GLU A 304 -6.49 -4.32 -14.14
CA GLU A 304 -7.63 -4.27 -13.23
C GLU A 304 -7.15 -4.44 -11.79
N ARG A 305 -7.89 -3.86 -10.86
CA ARG A 305 -7.78 -4.11 -9.43
C ARG A 305 -8.91 -5.04 -9.03
N ARG A 306 -8.58 -6.25 -8.59
CA ARG A 306 -9.56 -7.27 -8.24
C ARG A 306 -9.47 -7.58 -6.75
N ARG A 307 -10.65 -7.93 -6.18
CA ARG A 307 -10.79 -8.52 -4.86
C ARG A 307 -11.44 -9.87 -5.01
N PHE A 308 -10.84 -10.88 -4.38
CA PHE A 308 -11.36 -12.23 -4.30
C PHE A 308 -11.68 -12.55 -2.86
N VAL A 309 -12.90 -13.02 -2.58
CA VAL A 309 -13.29 -13.60 -1.31
C VAL A 309 -13.25 -15.11 -1.45
N LEU A 310 -12.40 -15.73 -0.68
CA LEU A 310 -12.06 -17.14 -0.78
C LEU A 310 -12.36 -17.82 0.55
N ARG A 311 -12.90 -19.05 0.49
CA ARG A 311 -13.18 -19.83 1.70
C ARG A 311 -12.43 -21.16 1.67
N LYS A 312 -11.84 -21.53 2.80
CA LYS A 312 -11.42 -22.90 3.03
C LYS A 312 -12.65 -23.77 3.29
N PRO A 313 -12.89 -24.85 2.54
CA PRO A 313 -14.03 -25.76 2.80
C PRO A 313 -14.04 -26.25 4.25
N ALA A 314 -15.24 -26.41 4.83
CA ALA A 314 -15.40 -27.09 6.11
C ALA A 314 -15.05 -28.59 5.98
N GLU A 315 -14.64 -29.21 7.07
CA GLU A 315 -14.20 -30.62 7.05
C GLU A 315 -15.26 -31.59 6.49
N ASP A 316 -16.53 -31.36 6.82
CA ASP A 316 -17.65 -32.16 6.32
C ASP A 316 -17.87 -32.07 4.79
N GLN A 317 -17.44 -31.00 4.17
CA GLN A 317 -17.54 -30.79 2.72
C GLN A 317 -16.36 -31.41 1.96
N ALA A 318 -15.19 -31.46 2.59
CA ALA A 318 -13.99 -32.08 2.01
C ALA A 318 -14.11 -33.60 1.89
N GLU A 319 -14.79 -34.27 2.85
CA GLU A 319 -15.06 -35.71 2.80
C GLU A 319 -16.02 -36.07 1.67
N ASN A 320 -17.07 -35.28 1.44
CA ASN A 320 -18.05 -35.52 0.38
C ASN A 320 -17.50 -35.31 -1.04
N ALA A 321 -16.51 -34.42 -1.21
CA ALA A 321 -15.85 -34.17 -2.51
C ALA A 321 -14.92 -35.34 -2.93
N ASN A 322 -14.45 -36.15 -1.99
CA ASN A 322 -13.57 -37.30 -2.19
C ASN A 322 -14.31 -38.66 -2.17
N ALA A 323 -15.63 -38.66 -2.01
CA ALA A 323 -16.39 -39.89 -2.11
C ALA A 323 -16.42 -40.41 -3.55
N PRO A 324 -16.02 -41.66 -3.84
CA PRO A 324 -16.10 -42.21 -5.19
C PRO A 324 -17.56 -42.13 -5.66
N ALA A 325 -17.74 -41.63 -6.89
CA ALA A 325 -19.05 -41.70 -7.55
C ALA A 325 -19.40 -43.18 -7.77
N ASP A 326 -20.47 -43.65 -7.14
CA ASP A 326 -21.02 -45.01 -7.30
C ASP A 326 -21.59 -45.24 -8.72
#